data_fbdc3c478cba1b1681f5c4d045dad65c
#
_entry.id   fbdc3c478cba1b1681f5c4d045dad65c
#
_cell.length_a   1.000
_cell.length_b   1.000
_cell.length_c   1.000
_cell.angle_alpha   90.00
_cell.angle_beta   90.00
_cell.angle_gamma   90.00
#
_symmetry.space_group_name_H-M   'P 1'
#
loop_
_entity.id
_entity.type
_entity.pdbx_description
1 polymer ?
#
loop_
_entity_poly.entity_id
_entity_poly.type
_entity_poly.pdbx_seq_one_letter_code
_entity_poly.pdbx_strand_id
1 'polypeptide(L)'
;LGDVYKRQVVSPDLGRAKAAKKLADLTNASIAIMHKERPKHNAAEITALIGDVEGKTCILNDDMIDTAGSVIGAVKSLKNNGAEKIYVTATHPILSGPAFERLHDPDIEEVVVCNTIPIPEEELAKGKIKVVSVAPLFAHAINAVFSNGSISELFDPDFAL
;
A
#
# COMPACT_ATOMS: atom_id res chain seq x y z
N LEU A 1 11.93 -13.59 16.07
CA LEU A 1 12.32 -14.25 14.78
C LEU A 1 11.20 -15.08 14.14
N GLY A 2 10.03 -15.29 14.80
CA GLY A 2 8.95 -16.16 14.33
C GLY A 2 8.07 -15.59 13.23
N ASP A 3 8.03 -14.29 12.98
CA ASP A 3 6.99 -13.66 12.16
C ASP A 3 7.41 -13.20 10.75
N VAL A 4 8.67 -13.34 10.36
CA VAL A 4 9.15 -12.91 9.04
C VAL A 4 8.47 -13.70 7.90
N TYR A 5 8.20 -14.99 8.12
CA TYR A 5 7.52 -15.84 7.14
C TYR A 5 6.01 -15.63 7.04
N LYS A 6 5.44 -14.82 7.93
CA LYS A 6 4.00 -14.51 7.97
C LYS A 6 3.63 -13.17 7.35
N ARG A 7 4.58 -12.48 6.72
CA ARG A 7 4.33 -11.19 6.08
C ARG A 7 4.27 -11.32 4.57
N GLN A 8 3.29 -10.66 3.97
CA GLN A 8 3.06 -10.67 2.54
C GLN A 8 2.82 -9.24 2.05
N VAL A 9 3.65 -8.76 1.13
CA VAL A 9 3.33 -7.52 0.39
C VAL A 9 2.46 -7.89 -0.79
N VAL A 10 1.33 -7.24 -0.91
CA VAL A 10 0.32 -7.52 -1.94
C VAL A 10 0.29 -6.39 -2.95
N SER A 11 0.51 -6.73 -4.21
CA SER A 11 0.28 -5.82 -5.32
C SER A 11 -1.19 -5.84 -5.73
N PRO A 12 -1.89 -4.69 -5.86
CA PRO A 12 -3.29 -4.66 -6.26
C PRO A 12 -3.52 -5.09 -7.72
N ASP A 13 -2.47 -5.05 -8.55
CA ASP A 13 -2.48 -5.47 -9.95
C ASP A 13 -1.07 -5.85 -10.45
N LEU A 14 -0.99 -6.34 -11.70
CA LEU A 14 0.28 -6.72 -12.33
C LEU A 14 1.22 -5.52 -12.58
N GLY A 15 0.66 -4.33 -12.84
CA GLY A 15 1.43 -3.12 -13.13
C GLY A 15 2.26 -2.65 -11.93
N ARG A 16 1.76 -2.91 -10.71
CA ARG A 16 2.41 -2.53 -9.45
C ARG A 16 3.34 -3.60 -8.87
N ALA A 17 3.42 -4.78 -9.48
CA ALA A 17 4.18 -5.93 -8.96
C ALA A 17 5.66 -5.58 -8.68
N LYS A 18 6.30 -4.75 -9.52
CA LYS A 18 7.70 -4.33 -9.33
C LYS A 18 7.87 -3.46 -8.07
N ALA A 19 6.95 -2.55 -7.79
CA ALA A 19 6.99 -1.71 -6.61
C ALA A 19 6.72 -2.52 -5.33
N ALA A 20 5.73 -3.41 -5.37
CA ALA A 20 5.43 -4.34 -4.28
C ALA A 20 6.61 -5.28 -3.99
N LYS A 21 7.31 -5.77 -5.02
CA LYS A 21 8.52 -6.60 -4.85
C LYS A 21 9.63 -5.82 -4.13
N LYS A 22 9.86 -4.56 -4.50
CA LYS A 22 10.86 -3.72 -3.84
C LYS A 22 10.54 -3.53 -2.36
N LEU A 23 9.27 -3.26 -2.02
CA LEU A 23 8.84 -3.14 -0.63
C LEU A 23 8.97 -4.48 0.13
N ALA A 24 8.64 -5.59 -0.53
CA ALA A 24 8.81 -6.93 0.04
C ALA A 24 10.27 -7.23 0.39
N ASP A 25 11.20 -6.88 -0.50
CA ASP A 25 12.64 -7.07 -0.27
C ASP A 25 13.13 -6.23 0.93
N LEU A 26 12.73 -4.96 1.02
CA LEU A 26 13.07 -4.07 2.14
C LEU A 26 12.50 -4.54 3.48
N THR A 27 11.40 -5.27 3.47
CA THR A 27 10.71 -5.72 4.69
C THR A 27 10.92 -7.21 5.00
N ASN A 28 11.75 -7.90 4.23
CA ASN A 28 11.92 -9.36 4.30
C ASN A 28 10.58 -10.10 4.23
N ALA A 29 9.66 -9.64 3.37
CA ALA A 29 8.36 -10.25 3.16
C ALA A 29 8.33 -11.00 1.82
N SER A 30 7.37 -11.91 1.68
CA SER A 30 7.04 -12.50 0.38
C SER A 30 6.10 -11.57 -0.40
N ILE A 31 5.92 -11.82 -1.70
CA ILE A 31 5.01 -11.05 -2.54
C ILE A 31 3.79 -11.89 -2.94
N ALA A 32 2.61 -11.26 -2.96
CA ALA A 32 1.44 -11.76 -3.66
C ALA A 32 0.94 -10.71 -4.66
N ILE A 33 0.30 -11.15 -5.72
CA ILE A 33 -0.17 -10.27 -6.78
C ILE A 33 -1.64 -10.57 -7.06
N MET A 34 -2.46 -9.53 -7.05
CA MET A 34 -3.85 -9.62 -7.47
C MET A 34 -3.96 -9.39 -8.97
N HIS A 35 -4.74 -10.20 -9.63
CA HIS A 35 -5.03 -10.05 -11.05
C HIS A 35 -6.52 -9.99 -11.26
N LYS A 36 -6.97 -8.91 -11.91
CA LYS A 36 -8.37 -8.71 -12.26
C LYS A 36 -8.64 -9.29 -13.62
N GLU A 37 -9.42 -10.36 -13.67
CA GLU A 37 -9.93 -10.90 -14.92
C GLU A 37 -11.32 -10.37 -15.22
N ARG A 38 -11.51 -9.79 -16.42
CA ARG A 38 -12.82 -9.42 -16.95
C ARG A 38 -13.21 -10.43 -18.02
N PRO A 39 -13.87 -11.54 -17.66
CA PRO A 39 -14.10 -12.62 -18.61
C PRO A 39 -15.06 -12.26 -19.76
N LYS A 40 -15.98 -11.29 -19.59
CA LYS A 40 -16.90 -10.76 -20.63
C LYS A 40 -17.52 -9.42 -20.23
N HIS A 41 -18.03 -8.65 -21.20
CA HIS A 41 -18.92 -7.52 -20.94
C HIS A 41 -20.11 -8.00 -20.07
N ASN A 42 -20.33 -7.33 -18.92
CA ASN A 42 -21.34 -7.64 -17.89
C ASN A 42 -21.10 -8.89 -17.02
N ALA A 43 -19.93 -9.52 -17.02
CA ALA A 43 -19.58 -10.52 -16.03
C ALA A 43 -18.95 -9.89 -14.78
N ALA A 44 -19.16 -10.53 -13.61
CA ALA A 44 -18.52 -10.10 -12.37
C ALA A 44 -16.99 -10.11 -12.53
N GLU A 45 -16.35 -9.09 -11.98
CA GLU A 45 -14.88 -8.98 -11.95
C GLU A 45 -14.34 -10.10 -11.04
N ILE A 46 -13.58 -11.02 -11.62
CA ILE A 46 -12.92 -12.09 -10.87
C ILE A 46 -11.53 -11.60 -10.50
N THR A 47 -11.23 -11.55 -9.22
CA THR A 47 -9.88 -11.26 -8.76
C THR A 47 -9.16 -12.58 -8.47
N ALA A 48 -8.20 -12.93 -9.32
CA ALA A 48 -7.27 -14.03 -9.06
C ALA A 48 -6.14 -13.54 -8.15
N LEU A 49 -5.75 -14.36 -7.18
CA LEU A 49 -4.61 -14.11 -6.31
C LEU A 49 -3.47 -15.06 -6.66
N ILE A 50 -2.32 -14.51 -6.98
CA ILE A 50 -1.07 -15.25 -7.21
C ILE A 50 -0.21 -15.10 -5.96
N GLY A 51 0.11 -16.19 -5.31
CA GLY A 51 0.82 -16.22 -4.02
C GLY A 51 -0.10 -16.75 -2.91
N ASP A 52 0.48 -16.96 -1.74
CA ASP A 52 -0.21 -17.51 -0.58
C ASP A 52 -0.36 -16.44 0.51
N VAL A 53 -1.57 -16.23 1.01
CA VAL A 53 -1.90 -15.23 2.04
C VAL A 53 -2.59 -15.84 3.26
N GLU A 54 -2.85 -17.15 3.27
CA GLU A 54 -3.53 -17.84 4.35
C GLU A 54 -2.74 -17.71 5.67
N GLY A 55 -3.40 -17.25 6.71
CA GLY A 55 -2.82 -17.02 8.04
C GLY A 55 -1.71 -15.95 8.07
N LYS A 56 -1.61 -15.08 7.05
CA LYS A 56 -0.54 -14.09 6.95
C LYS A 56 -1.04 -12.67 7.19
N THR A 57 -0.13 -11.83 7.65
CA THR A 57 -0.29 -10.37 7.67
C THR A 57 0.02 -9.82 6.28
N CYS A 58 -0.95 -9.21 5.64
CA CYS A 58 -0.86 -8.66 4.30
C CYS A 58 -0.70 -7.14 4.33
N ILE A 59 0.21 -6.61 3.51
CA ILE A 59 0.39 -5.18 3.26
C ILE A 59 -0.01 -4.92 1.81
N LEU A 60 -1.21 -4.41 1.59
CA LEU A 60 -1.66 -3.97 0.27
C LEU A 60 -0.98 -2.64 -0.08
N ASN A 61 -0.15 -2.64 -1.11
CA ASN A 61 0.68 -1.49 -1.48
C ASN A 61 0.26 -0.90 -2.83
N ASP A 62 -0.21 0.34 -2.81
CA ASP A 62 -0.60 1.08 -4.02
C ASP A 62 0.16 2.42 -4.14
N ASP A 63 0.00 3.15 -5.25
CA ASP A 63 0.54 4.51 -5.41
C ASP A 63 -0.45 5.56 -4.91
N MET A 64 -1.73 5.36 -5.15
CA MET A 64 -2.77 6.30 -4.73
C MET A 64 -4.04 5.59 -4.28
N ILE A 65 -4.76 6.24 -3.38
CA ILE A 65 -6.11 5.85 -2.99
C ILE A 65 -7.04 7.00 -3.38
N ASP A 66 -7.88 6.79 -4.38
CA ASP A 66 -8.91 7.77 -4.74
C ASP A 66 -10.23 7.45 -4.01
N THR A 67 -11.15 6.73 -4.59
CA THR A 67 -12.43 6.38 -3.95
C THR A 67 -12.35 5.18 -3.01
N ALA A 68 -11.20 4.55 -2.87
CA ALA A 68 -10.94 3.30 -2.15
C ALA A 68 -11.75 2.07 -2.64
N GLY A 69 -12.41 2.15 -3.80
CA GLY A 69 -13.17 1.02 -4.33
C GLY A 69 -12.30 -0.20 -4.64
N SER A 70 -11.14 0.01 -5.27
CA SER A 70 -10.17 -1.04 -5.57
C SER A 70 -9.56 -1.64 -4.28
N VAL A 71 -9.30 -0.78 -3.29
CA VAL A 71 -8.78 -1.20 -1.98
C VAL A 71 -9.75 -2.17 -1.31
N ILE A 72 -11.03 -1.80 -1.20
CA ILE A 72 -12.05 -2.67 -0.57
C ILE A 72 -12.23 -3.98 -1.33
N GLY A 73 -12.21 -3.94 -2.67
CA GLY A 73 -12.25 -5.16 -3.49
C GLY A 73 -11.07 -6.09 -3.18
N ALA A 74 -9.87 -5.52 -3.05
CA ALA A 74 -8.66 -6.24 -2.70
C ALA A 74 -8.73 -6.81 -1.27
N VAL A 75 -9.14 -6.01 -0.29
CA VAL A 75 -9.30 -6.43 1.12
C VAL A 75 -10.24 -7.63 1.24
N LYS A 76 -11.42 -7.56 0.61
CA LYS A 76 -12.39 -8.68 0.61
C LYS A 76 -11.79 -9.95 -0.02
N SER A 77 -11.07 -9.79 -1.13
CA SER A 77 -10.41 -10.94 -1.76
C SER A 77 -9.34 -11.55 -0.84
N LEU A 78 -8.52 -10.74 -0.18
CA LEU A 78 -7.50 -11.22 0.77
C LEU A 78 -8.14 -11.95 1.96
N LYS A 79 -9.20 -11.40 2.54
CA LYS A 79 -9.93 -12.06 3.65
C LYS A 79 -10.55 -13.38 3.21
N ASN A 80 -11.14 -13.44 2.02
CA ASN A 80 -11.69 -14.67 1.47
C ASN A 80 -10.62 -15.74 1.20
N ASN A 81 -9.37 -15.35 1.01
CA ASN A 81 -8.21 -16.24 0.87
C ASN A 81 -7.47 -16.46 2.21
N GLY A 82 -8.08 -16.13 3.35
CA GLY A 82 -7.57 -16.47 4.67
C GLY A 82 -6.52 -15.52 5.24
N ALA A 83 -6.37 -14.30 4.71
CA ALA A 83 -5.47 -13.30 5.30
C ALA A 83 -5.89 -12.96 6.75
N GLU A 84 -4.93 -13.01 7.68
CA GLU A 84 -5.19 -12.78 9.10
C GLU A 84 -5.38 -11.29 9.37
N LYS A 85 -4.41 -10.46 8.96
CA LYS A 85 -4.42 -9.00 9.12
C LYS A 85 -4.13 -8.31 7.80
N ILE A 86 -4.76 -7.17 7.57
CA ILE A 86 -4.56 -6.41 6.35
C ILE A 86 -4.25 -4.95 6.70
N TYR A 87 -3.09 -4.49 6.25
CA TYR A 87 -2.66 -3.10 6.25
C TYR A 87 -2.71 -2.57 4.83
N VAL A 88 -3.02 -1.29 4.67
CA VAL A 88 -3.06 -0.63 3.36
C VAL A 88 -2.03 0.49 3.34
N THR A 89 -1.23 0.57 2.28
CA THR A 89 -0.27 1.67 2.12
C THR A 89 -0.43 2.32 0.75
N ALA A 90 -0.32 3.66 0.72
CA ALA A 90 -0.25 4.40 -0.53
C ALA A 90 0.54 5.69 -0.37
N THR A 91 1.14 6.16 -1.46
CA THR A 91 1.85 7.44 -1.47
C THR A 91 0.86 8.61 -1.48
N HIS A 92 -0.17 8.56 -2.31
CA HIS A 92 -1.07 9.69 -2.57
C HIS A 92 -2.49 9.44 -2.02
N PRO A 93 -2.87 10.08 -0.91
CA PRO A 93 -4.21 9.97 -0.34
C PRO A 93 -5.17 10.99 -0.97
N ILE A 94 -5.70 10.71 -2.17
CA ILE A 94 -6.70 11.58 -2.83
C ILE A 94 -7.99 11.56 -2.03
N LEU A 95 -8.44 10.39 -1.60
CA LEU A 95 -9.54 10.12 -0.66
C LEU A 95 -10.85 10.82 -1.02
N SER A 96 -11.24 10.72 -2.31
CA SER A 96 -12.47 11.34 -2.80
C SER A 96 -13.73 10.52 -2.47
N GLY A 97 -14.88 11.20 -2.46
CA GLY A 97 -16.19 10.58 -2.30
C GLY A 97 -16.31 9.69 -1.05
N PRO A 98 -16.64 8.40 -1.18
CA PRO A 98 -16.85 7.49 -0.03
C PRO A 98 -15.56 6.88 0.52
N ALA A 99 -14.37 7.42 0.20
CA ALA A 99 -13.09 6.80 0.55
C ALA A 99 -12.91 6.62 2.06
N PHE A 100 -13.19 7.65 2.84
CA PHE A 100 -13.05 7.59 4.29
C PHE A 100 -13.95 6.52 4.92
N GLU A 101 -15.22 6.46 4.51
CA GLU A 101 -16.16 5.43 4.97
C GLU A 101 -15.62 4.02 4.65
N ARG A 102 -15.13 3.81 3.43
CA ARG A 102 -14.57 2.54 2.97
C ARG A 102 -13.31 2.13 3.72
N LEU A 103 -12.41 3.08 3.98
CA LEU A 103 -11.16 2.80 4.69
C LEU A 103 -11.35 2.51 6.18
N HIS A 104 -12.53 2.83 6.74
CA HIS A 104 -12.91 2.42 8.10
C HIS A 104 -13.45 0.98 8.18
N ASP A 105 -13.41 0.23 7.07
CA ASP A 105 -13.76 -1.20 7.06
C ASP A 105 -13.03 -1.95 8.19
N PRO A 106 -13.72 -2.78 8.99
CA PRO A 106 -13.13 -3.51 10.11
C PRO A 106 -12.05 -4.50 9.69
N ASP A 107 -12.08 -4.97 8.45
CA ASP A 107 -11.06 -5.89 7.91
C ASP A 107 -9.72 -5.21 7.60
N ILE A 108 -9.65 -3.88 7.64
CA ILE A 108 -8.40 -3.11 7.52
C ILE A 108 -7.90 -2.78 8.93
N GLU A 109 -6.68 -3.17 9.27
CA GLU A 109 -6.05 -2.83 10.55
C GLU A 109 -5.66 -1.34 10.59
N GLU A 110 -4.92 -0.88 9.59
CA GLU A 110 -4.42 0.48 9.51
C GLU A 110 -4.17 0.87 8.04
N VAL A 111 -4.32 2.15 7.74
CA VAL A 111 -3.99 2.76 6.45
C VAL A 111 -2.82 3.71 6.66
N VAL A 112 -1.71 3.49 5.95
CA VAL A 112 -0.52 4.34 6.03
C VAL A 112 -0.33 5.07 4.71
N VAL A 113 -0.31 6.39 4.75
CA VAL A 113 -0.17 7.24 3.56
C VAL A 113 0.87 8.33 3.76
N CYS A 114 1.33 8.93 2.67
CA CYS A 114 2.22 10.09 2.77
C CYS A 114 1.44 11.41 2.82
N ASN A 115 2.08 12.47 3.32
CA ASN A 115 1.50 13.82 3.41
C ASN A 115 1.57 14.59 2.07
N THR A 116 1.41 13.92 0.95
CA THR A 116 1.41 14.54 -0.39
C THR A 116 0.13 15.31 -0.67
N ILE A 117 -0.96 14.97 0.02
CA ILE A 117 -2.26 15.63 -0.01
C ILE A 117 -2.74 15.75 1.44
N PRO A 118 -3.26 16.91 1.86
CA PRO A 118 -3.77 17.08 3.22
C PRO A 118 -4.97 16.17 3.52
N ILE A 119 -5.01 15.63 4.73
CA ILE A 119 -6.14 14.86 5.25
C ILE A 119 -6.79 15.67 6.38
N PRO A 120 -8.12 15.74 6.45
CA PRO A 120 -8.82 16.42 7.52
C PRO A 120 -8.43 15.87 8.91
N GLU A 121 -8.19 16.77 9.87
CA GLU A 121 -7.78 16.38 11.24
C GLU A 121 -8.81 15.46 11.92
N GLU A 122 -10.09 15.68 11.65
CA GLU A 122 -11.18 14.86 12.16
C GLU A 122 -11.08 13.38 11.70
N GLU A 123 -10.58 13.13 10.48
CA GLU A 123 -10.36 11.80 9.96
C GLU A 123 -9.10 11.16 10.58
N LEU A 124 -8.05 11.94 10.79
CA LEU A 124 -6.83 11.48 11.47
C LEU A 124 -7.11 11.15 12.94
N ALA A 125 -7.97 11.94 13.61
CA ALA A 125 -8.35 11.72 15.00
C ALA A 125 -9.06 10.38 15.26
N LYS A 126 -9.68 9.77 14.22
CA LYS A 126 -10.28 8.43 14.30
C LYS A 126 -9.23 7.32 14.44
N GLY A 127 -7.95 7.61 14.20
CA GLY A 127 -6.82 6.73 14.47
C GLY A 127 -6.55 5.63 13.43
N LYS A 128 -7.43 5.46 12.44
CA LYS A 128 -7.28 4.43 11.39
C LYS A 128 -6.22 4.80 10.35
N ILE A 129 -6.11 6.08 10.02
CA ILE A 129 -5.19 6.60 9.01
C ILE A 129 -3.96 7.18 9.70
N LYS A 130 -2.78 6.73 9.27
CA LYS A 130 -1.47 7.25 9.70
C LYS A 130 -0.79 7.96 8.54
N VAL A 131 -0.13 9.06 8.84
CA VAL A 131 0.54 9.88 7.84
C VAL A 131 2.04 9.87 8.07
N VAL A 132 2.79 9.52 7.02
CA VAL A 132 4.25 9.59 6.98
C VAL A 132 4.67 10.81 6.18
N SER A 133 5.56 11.63 6.75
CA SER A 133 6.05 12.83 6.07
C SER A 133 7.08 12.48 5.00
N VAL A 134 6.91 13.01 3.80
CA VAL A 134 7.91 12.99 2.72
C VAL A 134 8.85 14.20 2.75
N ALA A 135 8.69 15.11 3.71
CA ALA A 135 9.51 16.32 3.80
C ALA A 135 11.01 16.03 3.94
N PRO A 136 11.47 15.05 4.76
CA PRO A 136 12.89 14.70 4.82
C PRO A 136 13.44 14.27 3.47
N LEU A 137 12.71 13.43 2.73
CA LEU A 137 13.11 12.97 1.39
C LEU A 137 13.28 14.16 0.42
N PHE A 138 12.31 15.09 0.40
CA PHE A 138 12.41 16.29 -0.43
C PHE A 138 13.54 17.20 -0.01
N ALA A 139 13.77 17.37 1.29
CA ALA A 139 14.89 18.19 1.79
C ALA A 139 16.24 17.64 1.32
N HIS A 140 16.44 16.32 1.37
CA HIS A 140 17.63 15.69 0.84
C HIS A 140 17.78 15.85 -0.67
N ALA A 141 16.69 15.66 -1.43
CA ALA A 141 16.71 15.85 -2.89
C ALA A 141 17.06 17.29 -3.26
N ILE A 142 16.46 18.27 -2.61
CA ILE A 142 16.75 19.70 -2.84
C ILE A 142 18.21 20.02 -2.49
N ASN A 143 18.70 19.57 -1.33
CA ASN A 143 20.08 19.79 -0.93
C ASN A 143 21.07 19.18 -1.92
N ALA A 144 20.82 17.96 -2.41
CA ALA A 144 21.66 17.31 -3.42
C ALA A 144 21.74 18.15 -4.70
N VAL A 145 20.62 18.70 -5.18
CA VAL A 145 20.60 19.58 -6.37
C VAL A 145 21.45 20.83 -6.13
N PHE A 146 21.29 21.52 -5.00
CA PHE A 146 22.01 22.76 -4.72
C PHE A 146 23.50 22.56 -4.41
N SER A 147 23.90 21.39 -3.92
CA SER A 147 25.30 21.05 -3.64
C SER A 147 26.02 20.32 -4.77
N ASN A 148 25.40 20.21 -5.96
CA ASN A 148 25.87 19.37 -7.08
C ASN A 148 26.12 17.91 -6.67
N GLY A 149 25.35 17.41 -5.69
CA GLY A 149 25.37 16.02 -5.22
C GLY A 149 24.54 15.09 -6.09
N SER A 150 24.51 13.82 -5.71
CA SER A 150 23.75 12.79 -6.42
C SER A 150 22.38 12.56 -5.78
N ILE A 151 21.32 12.64 -6.57
CA ILE A 151 19.96 12.22 -6.15
C ILE A 151 19.85 10.69 -6.11
N SER A 152 20.74 9.97 -6.80
CA SER A 152 20.68 8.50 -6.88
C SER A 152 20.83 7.82 -5.52
N GLU A 153 21.52 8.47 -4.59
CA GLU A 153 21.69 7.99 -3.20
C GLU A 153 20.35 7.82 -2.46
N LEU A 154 19.34 8.64 -2.81
CA LEU A 154 18.01 8.55 -2.21
C LEU A 154 17.26 7.25 -2.57
N PHE A 155 17.74 6.52 -3.57
CA PHE A 155 17.16 5.25 -4.02
C PHE A 155 17.96 4.05 -3.55
N ASP A 156 19.03 4.29 -2.77
CA ASP A 156 19.81 3.23 -2.14
C ASP A 156 18.97 2.59 -1.02
N PRO A 157 18.86 1.25 -0.98
CA PRO A 157 18.15 0.56 0.13
C PRO A 157 18.73 0.84 1.52
N ASP A 158 20.04 1.16 1.58
CA ASP A 158 20.73 1.46 2.84
C ASP A 158 20.66 2.95 3.23
N PHE A 159 19.99 3.79 2.41
CA PHE A 159 19.82 5.20 2.70
C PHE A 159 18.83 5.38 3.87
N ALA A 160 19.34 5.88 4.99
CA ALA A 160 18.54 6.25 6.16
C ALA A 160 18.19 7.74 6.11
N LEU A 161 16.88 8.07 6.26
CA LEU A 161 16.36 9.43 6.41
C LEU A 161 16.47 9.91 7.85
#